data_daf5cebcd2af72b23b0c43b64a352a6f
#
_entry.id   daf5cebcd2af72b23b0c43b64a352a6f
#
_cell.length_a   1.000
_cell.length_b   1.000
_cell.length_c   1.000
_cell.angle_alpha   90.00
_cell.angle_beta   90.00
_cell.angle_gamma   90.00
#
_symmetry.space_group_name_H-M   'P 1'
#
loop_
_entity.id
_entity.type
_entity.pdbx_description
1 polymer ?
#
loop_
_entity_poly.entity_id
_entity_poly.type
_entity_poly.pdbx_seq_one_letter_code
_entity_poly.pdbx_strand_id
1 'polypeptide(L)'
;MAQDGNSAMELDVGQVAAVLVATFIFLAIWAILQPRGFATQTCTCSFVLSLVCTQLLMKDLGSGDLNFRYPATVTSLHFVFMWLTSWAFWVSRKQFHRCRPSSVGSVRRYVKFVLPIALSLPLSIALNNTSLLYMGAGLAGIIGTMAPIITAVLTHCLGRRINKTGWIGVSVATFGATCIGAGELKDQAGQMNSVALGLVFCTASVFLRAAKAVLQDQLLEPTAYESEAEGQVDLDLEGQAKRPSPRREPPGSPVSLPSALSPMHVWALQAPPCTAWAVVYALLTESPNQAVANTTPQVARMILLTCITATFLNVLGMTTMKQLGASSMQIIGKLNTIILLAFSMGFWGERMPQEVLVGTCFVLAGVAVFEQRGKRV
;
A
#
# COMPACT_ATOMS: atom_id res chain seq x y z
N MET A 1 -1.07 45.86 -29.15
CA MET A 1 0.28 45.44 -28.82
C MET A 1 0.18 43.99 -28.36
N ALA A 2 0.52 43.11 -29.25
CA ALA A 2 0.60 41.69 -28.98
C ALA A 2 1.81 41.43 -28.11
N GLN A 3 1.61 40.76 -26.97
CA GLN A 3 2.71 40.20 -26.21
C GLN A 3 2.56 38.68 -26.25
N ASP A 4 3.48 38.18 -27.01
CA ASP A 4 3.59 36.84 -27.55
C ASP A 4 3.58 35.77 -26.49
N GLY A 5 2.68 34.79 -26.72
CA GLY A 5 2.73 33.49 -26.13
C GLY A 5 3.90 32.66 -26.69
N ASN A 6 5.03 32.76 -26.03
CA ASN A 6 6.09 31.76 -26.19
C ASN A 6 6.75 31.56 -24.81
N SER A 7 5.96 31.20 -23.79
CA SER A 7 6.51 30.54 -22.62
C SER A 7 6.76 29.10 -23.01
N ALA A 8 7.88 28.87 -23.72
CA ALA A 8 8.52 27.56 -23.70
C ALA A 8 8.66 27.23 -22.22
N MET A 9 8.07 26.12 -21.78
CA MET A 9 8.14 25.63 -20.40
C MET A 9 9.63 25.28 -20.15
N GLU A 10 10.44 26.29 -19.74
CA GLU A 10 11.77 26.03 -19.24
C GLU A 10 11.58 25.25 -17.93
N LEU A 11 11.76 23.92 -18.03
CA LEU A 11 11.81 23.05 -16.87
C LEU A 11 12.96 23.56 -15.97
N ASP A 12 12.61 24.00 -14.77
CA ASP A 12 13.60 24.38 -13.77
C ASP A 12 14.52 23.18 -13.47
N VAL A 13 15.80 23.47 -13.21
CA VAL A 13 16.81 22.45 -12.90
C VAL A 13 16.34 21.49 -11.81
N GLY A 14 15.59 21.98 -10.83
CA GLY A 14 14.98 21.17 -9.77
C GLY A 14 13.94 20.16 -10.31
N GLN A 15 13.12 20.57 -11.25
CA GLN A 15 12.12 19.70 -11.88
C GLN A 15 12.78 18.59 -12.71
N VAL A 16 13.82 18.94 -13.46
CA VAL A 16 14.61 17.96 -14.22
C VAL A 16 15.28 16.96 -13.27
N ALA A 17 15.87 17.42 -12.17
CA ALA A 17 16.48 16.55 -11.17
C ALA A 17 15.45 15.60 -10.54
N ALA A 18 14.24 16.08 -10.21
CA ALA A 18 13.16 15.26 -9.66
C ALA A 18 12.74 14.12 -10.62
N VAL A 19 12.58 14.45 -11.91
CA VAL A 19 12.24 13.46 -12.94
C VAL A 19 13.37 12.45 -13.12
N LEU A 20 14.62 12.86 -13.10
CA LEU A 20 15.78 11.96 -13.20
C LEU A 20 15.85 11.00 -11.99
N VAL A 21 15.67 11.49 -10.77
CA VAL A 21 15.63 10.64 -9.56
C VAL A 21 14.49 9.63 -9.64
N ALA A 22 13.29 10.07 -10.01
CA ALA A 22 12.16 9.16 -10.18
C ALA A 22 12.43 8.09 -11.25
N THR A 23 12.96 8.50 -12.41
CA THR A 23 13.33 7.59 -13.50
C THR A 23 14.39 6.58 -13.04
N PHE A 24 15.42 7.03 -12.34
CA PHE A 24 16.44 6.14 -11.79
C PHE A 24 15.85 5.10 -10.83
N ILE A 25 14.94 5.50 -9.92
CA ILE A 25 14.28 4.58 -8.99
C ILE A 25 13.43 3.56 -9.75
N PHE A 26 12.66 4.00 -10.75
CA PHE A 26 11.85 3.07 -11.57
C PHE A 26 12.72 2.09 -12.34
N LEU A 27 13.84 2.53 -12.93
CA LEU A 27 14.81 1.65 -13.60
C LEU A 27 15.45 0.68 -12.62
N ALA A 28 15.78 1.12 -11.39
CA ALA A 28 16.34 0.28 -10.35
C ALA A 28 15.34 -0.82 -9.93
N ILE A 29 14.08 -0.47 -9.67
CA ILE A 29 13.01 -1.44 -9.38
C ILE A 29 12.88 -2.43 -10.53
N TRP A 30 12.84 -1.94 -11.77
CA TRP A 30 12.73 -2.76 -12.95
C TRP A 30 13.88 -3.75 -13.08
N ALA A 31 15.13 -3.30 -12.89
CA ALA A 31 16.31 -4.15 -12.95
C ALA A 31 16.35 -5.20 -11.84
N ILE A 32 16.01 -4.81 -10.59
CA ILE A 32 15.96 -5.71 -9.43
C ILE A 32 14.91 -6.82 -9.64
N LEU A 33 13.77 -6.48 -10.22
CA LEU A 33 12.66 -7.42 -10.45
C LEU A 33 12.74 -8.17 -11.78
N GLN A 34 13.75 -7.92 -12.61
CA GLN A 34 13.95 -8.64 -13.88
C GLN A 34 13.81 -10.18 -13.74
N PRO A 35 14.33 -10.79 -12.69
CA PRO A 35 14.20 -12.24 -12.51
C PRO A 35 12.79 -12.75 -12.22
N ARG A 36 11.86 -11.85 -11.80
CA ARG A 36 10.47 -12.19 -11.48
C ARG A 36 9.53 -12.11 -12.71
N GLY A 37 10.05 -11.64 -13.83
CA GLY A 37 9.32 -11.53 -15.09
C GLY A 37 8.63 -10.18 -15.32
N PHE A 38 8.32 -9.92 -16.60
CA PHE A 38 7.79 -8.64 -17.08
C PHE A 38 6.48 -8.21 -16.39
N ALA A 39 5.57 -9.15 -16.15
CA ALA A 39 4.29 -8.84 -15.50
C ALA A 39 4.48 -8.30 -14.07
N THR A 40 5.41 -8.88 -13.30
CA THR A 40 5.73 -8.44 -11.93
C THR A 40 6.40 -7.06 -11.95
N GLN A 41 7.34 -6.83 -12.87
CA GLN A 41 8.00 -5.53 -13.04
C GLN A 41 6.97 -4.43 -13.34
N THR A 42 6.13 -4.64 -14.35
CA THR A 42 5.11 -3.66 -14.76
C THR A 42 4.11 -3.39 -13.64
N CYS A 43 3.62 -4.44 -12.98
CA CYS A 43 2.66 -4.30 -11.87
C CYS A 43 3.26 -3.50 -10.71
N THR A 44 4.50 -3.79 -10.33
CA THR A 44 5.18 -3.13 -9.20
C THR A 44 5.49 -1.66 -9.53
N CYS A 45 6.00 -1.37 -10.72
CA CYS A 45 6.24 0.00 -11.16
C CYS A 45 4.94 0.81 -11.23
N SER A 46 3.87 0.22 -11.76
CA SER A 46 2.54 0.85 -11.80
C SER A 46 1.97 1.08 -10.39
N PHE A 47 2.21 0.17 -9.46
CA PHE A 47 1.84 0.34 -8.04
C PHE A 47 2.56 1.55 -7.42
N VAL A 48 3.90 1.65 -7.58
CA VAL A 48 4.67 2.77 -7.04
C VAL A 48 4.24 4.08 -7.69
N LEU A 49 4.02 4.10 -9.01
CA LEU A 49 3.53 5.27 -9.72
C LEU A 49 2.15 5.72 -9.19
N SER A 50 1.21 4.79 -9.04
CA SER A 50 -0.13 5.10 -8.50
C SER A 50 -0.05 5.64 -7.07
N LEU A 51 0.89 5.13 -6.26
CA LEU A 51 1.12 5.60 -4.90
C LEU A 51 1.65 7.03 -4.89
N VAL A 52 2.65 7.35 -5.72
CA VAL A 52 3.18 8.71 -5.91
C VAL A 52 2.08 9.66 -6.38
N CYS A 53 1.38 9.31 -7.45
CA CYS A 53 0.31 10.14 -8.00
C CYS A 53 -0.78 10.43 -6.96
N THR A 54 -1.24 9.42 -6.22
CA THR A 54 -2.27 9.61 -5.20
C THR A 54 -1.80 10.57 -4.11
N GLN A 55 -0.55 10.46 -3.66
CA GLN A 55 -0.01 11.33 -2.61
C GLN A 55 0.22 12.76 -3.10
N LEU A 56 0.71 12.95 -4.31
CA LEU A 56 0.87 14.29 -4.91
C LEU A 56 -0.48 14.98 -5.08
N LEU A 57 -1.48 14.28 -5.62
CA LEU A 57 -2.84 14.81 -5.76
C LEU A 57 -3.48 15.15 -4.41
N MET A 58 -3.26 14.33 -3.38
CA MET A 58 -3.74 14.62 -2.01
C MET A 58 -3.02 15.82 -1.40
N LYS A 59 -1.71 15.99 -1.66
CA LYS A 59 -0.96 17.17 -1.22
C LYS A 59 -1.49 18.43 -1.90
N ASP A 60 -1.70 18.41 -3.21
CA ASP A 60 -2.23 19.53 -3.97
C ASP A 60 -3.65 19.90 -3.54
N LEU A 61 -4.50 18.90 -3.30
CA LEU A 61 -5.86 19.09 -2.79
C LEU A 61 -5.89 19.78 -1.41
N GLY A 62 -4.97 19.39 -0.51
CA GLY A 62 -4.95 19.84 0.89
C GLY A 62 -4.17 21.12 1.16
N SER A 63 -3.07 21.37 0.42
CA SER A 63 -2.14 22.48 0.65
C SER A 63 -1.95 23.40 -0.55
N GLY A 64 -2.47 23.03 -1.73
CA GLY A 64 -2.44 23.86 -2.92
C GLY A 64 -3.51 24.96 -2.91
N ASP A 65 -3.75 25.56 -4.06
CA ASP A 65 -4.74 26.62 -4.26
C ASP A 65 -6.17 26.23 -3.86
N LEU A 66 -6.46 24.92 -3.84
CA LEU A 66 -7.77 24.37 -3.50
C LEU A 66 -8.04 24.36 -1.99
N ASN A 67 -7.01 24.26 -1.14
CA ASN A 67 -7.06 24.33 0.32
C ASN A 67 -8.20 23.50 0.96
N PHE A 68 -8.48 22.31 0.39
CA PHE A 68 -9.55 21.42 0.85
C PHE A 68 -9.06 20.53 2.00
N ARG A 69 -9.30 20.95 3.25
CA ARG A 69 -8.76 20.35 4.48
C ARG A 69 -9.69 19.31 5.12
N TYR A 70 -10.25 18.41 4.33
CA TYR A 70 -11.14 17.33 4.80
C TYR A 70 -10.61 15.95 4.39
N PRO A 71 -9.44 15.53 4.91
CA PRO A 71 -8.79 14.29 4.48
C PRO A 71 -9.57 13.01 4.85
N ALA A 72 -10.34 13.01 5.95
CA ALA A 72 -11.15 11.86 6.33
C ALA A 72 -12.35 11.70 5.39
N THR A 73 -12.96 12.81 4.98
CA THR A 73 -14.03 12.83 3.96
C THR A 73 -13.50 12.29 2.63
N VAL A 74 -12.36 12.76 2.15
CA VAL A 74 -11.74 12.25 0.91
C VAL A 74 -11.42 10.75 1.02
N THR A 75 -10.87 10.32 2.16
CA THR A 75 -10.58 8.90 2.40
C THR A 75 -11.86 8.06 2.38
N SER A 76 -12.95 8.54 2.96
CA SER A 76 -14.24 7.82 2.92
C SER A 76 -14.79 7.72 1.50
N LEU A 77 -14.65 8.79 0.69
CA LEU A 77 -15.02 8.77 -0.74
C LEU A 77 -14.17 7.77 -1.55
N HIS A 78 -12.86 7.65 -1.25
CA HIS A 78 -12.02 6.62 -1.85
C HIS A 78 -12.58 5.21 -1.59
N PHE A 79 -12.96 4.90 -0.35
CA PHE A 79 -13.53 3.58 -0.02
C PHE A 79 -14.90 3.35 -0.65
N VAL A 80 -15.78 4.38 -0.71
CA VAL A 80 -17.07 4.30 -1.42
C VAL A 80 -16.83 4.00 -2.91
N PHE A 81 -15.93 4.76 -3.55
CA PHE A 81 -15.63 4.58 -4.98
C PHE A 81 -15.05 3.20 -5.27
N MET A 82 -14.15 2.70 -4.41
CA MET A 82 -13.58 1.37 -4.52
C MET A 82 -14.62 0.26 -4.28
N TRP A 83 -15.55 0.47 -3.36
CA TRP A 83 -16.67 -0.45 -3.16
C TRP A 83 -17.54 -0.53 -4.41
N LEU A 84 -17.96 0.62 -4.95
CA LEU A 84 -18.79 0.69 -6.15
C LEU A 84 -18.08 0.07 -7.37
N THR A 85 -16.81 0.35 -7.58
CA THR A 85 -16.02 -0.20 -8.70
C THR A 85 -15.84 -1.72 -8.58
N SER A 86 -15.56 -2.24 -7.39
CA SER A 86 -15.45 -3.68 -7.17
C SER A 86 -16.79 -4.40 -7.35
N TRP A 87 -17.88 -3.78 -6.88
CA TRP A 87 -19.23 -4.29 -7.08
C TRP A 87 -19.61 -4.31 -8.56
N ALA A 88 -19.40 -3.20 -9.29
CA ALA A 88 -19.66 -3.10 -10.72
C ALA A 88 -18.86 -4.12 -11.53
N PHE A 89 -17.59 -4.38 -11.15
CA PHE A 89 -16.75 -5.39 -11.77
C PHE A 89 -17.35 -6.80 -11.67
N TRP A 90 -17.84 -7.21 -10.48
CA TRP A 90 -18.40 -8.54 -10.28
C TRP A 90 -19.81 -8.68 -10.87
N VAL A 91 -20.59 -7.59 -10.88
CA VAL A 91 -21.90 -7.56 -11.56
C VAL A 91 -21.73 -7.72 -13.06
N SER A 92 -20.78 -6.99 -13.70
CA SER A 92 -20.52 -7.09 -15.12
C SER A 92 -20.07 -8.50 -15.55
N ARG A 93 -19.38 -9.22 -14.65
CA ARG A 93 -18.98 -10.62 -14.86
C ARG A 93 -20.05 -11.64 -14.48
N LYS A 94 -21.24 -11.21 -14.08
CA LYS A 94 -22.34 -12.08 -13.59
C LYS A 94 -21.93 -12.96 -12.39
N GLN A 95 -20.95 -12.51 -11.60
CA GLN A 95 -20.40 -13.22 -10.43
C GLN A 95 -20.64 -12.47 -9.12
N PHE A 96 -21.81 -11.86 -8.99
CA PHE A 96 -22.18 -11.06 -7.80
C PHE A 96 -22.10 -11.86 -6.48
N HIS A 97 -22.25 -13.19 -6.51
CA HIS A 97 -22.06 -14.03 -5.33
C HIS A 97 -20.70 -13.86 -4.65
N ARG A 98 -19.67 -13.45 -5.41
CA ARG A 98 -18.32 -13.18 -4.88
C ARG A 98 -18.25 -11.93 -3.97
N CYS A 99 -19.22 -11.03 -4.04
CA CYS A 99 -19.31 -9.89 -3.13
C CYS A 99 -19.93 -10.27 -1.75
N ARG A 100 -20.42 -11.49 -1.59
CA ARG A 100 -21.06 -11.93 -0.34
C ARG A 100 -20.03 -12.53 0.62
N PRO A 101 -20.17 -12.31 1.95
CA PRO A 101 -19.28 -12.89 2.96
C PRO A 101 -19.17 -14.42 2.89
N SER A 102 -20.25 -15.10 2.45
CA SER A 102 -20.28 -16.55 2.27
C SER A 102 -19.36 -17.06 1.14
N SER A 103 -18.90 -16.18 0.24
CA SER A 103 -18.02 -16.57 -0.87
C SER A 103 -16.63 -17.07 -0.42
N VAL A 104 -16.25 -16.81 0.83
CA VAL A 104 -15.00 -17.32 1.45
C VAL A 104 -15.22 -18.70 2.08
N GLY A 105 -16.36 -19.34 1.80
CA GLY A 105 -16.74 -20.66 2.32
C GLY A 105 -17.69 -20.60 3.50
N SER A 106 -17.55 -19.65 4.44
CA SER A 106 -18.50 -19.41 5.53
C SER A 106 -18.40 -18.01 6.10
N VAL A 107 -19.50 -17.51 6.69
CA VAL A 107 -19.50 -16.22 7.40
C VAL A 107 -18.51 -16.22 8.57
N ARG A 108 -18.32 -17.35 9.25
CA ARG A 108 -17.33 -17.49 10.33
C ARG A 108 -15.89 -17.26 9.82
N ARG A 109 -15.56 -17.78 8.63
CA ARG A 109 -14.25 -17.54 7.99
C ARG A 109 -14.09 -16.08 7.58
N TYR A 110 -15.13 -15.45 7.04
CA TYR A 110 -15.12 -14.03 6.73
C TYR A 110 -14.82 -13.18 7.97
N VAL A 111 -15.52 -13.42 9.08
CA VAL A 111 -15.30 -12.68 10.34
C VAL A 111 -13.89 -12.93 10.90
N LYS A 112 -13.35 -14.13 10.76
CA LYS A 112 -12.02 -14.48 11.29
C LYS A 112 -10.87 -13.90 10.47
N PHE A 113 -10.97 -13.86 9.14
CA PHE A 113 -9.85 -13.52 8.26
C PHE A 113 -10.03 -12.17 7.53
N VAL A 114 -11.21 -11.88 7.00
CA VAL A 114 -11.43 -10.68 6.18
C VAL A 114 -11.77 -9.46 7.05
N LEU A 115 -12.62 -9.63 8.04
CA LEU A 115 -13.07 -8.51 8.88
C LEU A 115 -11.93 -7.84 9.65
N PRO A 116 -10.94 -8.56 10.26
CA PRO A 116 -9.80 -7.91 10.91
C PRO A 116 -8.97 -7.06 9.94
N ILE A 117 -8.79 -7.53 8.69
CA ILE A 117 -8.11 -6.77 7.64
C ILE A 117 -8.89 -5.49 7.33
N ALA A 118 -10.20 -5.61 7.15
CA ALA A 118 -11.05 -4.49 6.80
C ALA A 118 -11.15 -3.42 7.89
N LEU A 119 -11.11 -3.82 9.17
CA LEU A 119 -11.13 -2.88 10.29
C LEU A 119 -9.75 -2.26 10.57
N SER A 120 -8.67 -3.02 10.37
CA SER A 120 -7.31 -2.53 10.67
C SER A 120 -6.87 -1.37 9.77
N LEU A 121 -7.36 -1.30 8.52
CA LEU A 121 -6.96 -0.24 7.59
C LEU A 121 -7.47 1.15 8.03
N PRO A 122 -8.79 1.38 8.19
CA PRO A 122 -9.28 2.69 8.63
C PRO A 122 -8.82 3.02 10.06
N LEU A 123 -8.74 2.02 10.95
CA LEU A 123 -8.25 2.22 12.31
C LEU A 123 -6.78 2.65 12.33
N SER A 124 -5.93 2.08 11.47
CA SER A 124 -4.53 2.50 11.36
C SER A 124 -4.41 3.95 10.86
N ILE A 125 -5.28 4.38 9.94
CA ILE A 125 -5.33 5.76 9.46
C ILE A 125 -5.78 6.70 10.59
N ALA A 126 -6.83 6.35 11.32
CA ALA A 126 -7.33 7.12 12.45
C ALA A 126 -6.26 7.31 13.53
N LEU A 127 -5.59 6.23 13.95
CA LEU A 127 -4.51 6.28 14.94
C LEU A 127 -3.30 7.10 14.46
N ASN A 128 -2.95 6.99 13.17
CA ASN A 128 -1.88 7.81 12.61
C ASN A 128 -2.24 9.29 12.62
N ASN A 129 -3.44 9.65 12.20
CA ASN A 129 -3.89 11.04 12.22
C ASN A 129 -3.97 11.59 13.66
N THR A 130 -4.46 10.77 14.60
CA THR A 130 -4.47 11.14 16.03
C THR A 130 -3.04 11.32 16.56
N SER A 131 -2.08 10.49 16.17
CA SER A 131 -0.69 10.63 16.61
C SER A 131 -0.08 11.98 16.21
N LEU A 132 -0.42 12.48 15.03
CA LEU A 132 0.06 13.77 14.51
C LEU A 132 -0.43 14.98 15.32
N LEU A 133 -1.49 14.83 16.12
CA LEU A 133 -1.95 15.87 17.06
C LEU A 133 -1.02 16.01 18.28
N TYR A 134 -0.28 14.95 18.62
CA TYR A 134 0.56 14.86 19.80
C TYR A 134 2.05 14.89 19.50
N MET A 135 2.45 14.66 18.25
CA MET A 135 3.85 14.59 17.83
C MET A 135 4.02 15.11 16.40
N GLY A 136 5.21 15.60 16.08
CA GLY A 136 5.53 16.10 14.75
C GLY A 136 5.50 15.01 13.67
N ALA A 137 5.19 15.41 12.44
CA ALA A 137 5.10 14.50 11.29
C ALA A 137 6.42 13.76 11.01
N GLY A 138 7.57 14.40 11.23
CA GLY A 138 8.88 13.77 11.06
C GLY A 138 9.09 12.57 12.00
N LEU A 139 8.72 12.69 13.29
CA LEU A 139 8.82 11.57 14.24
C LEU A 139 7.84 10.44 13.87
N ALA A 140 6.63 10.78 13.44
CA ALA A 140 5.67 9.80 12.92
C ALA A 140 6.22 9.09 11.66
N GLY A 141 6.90 9.83 10.79
CA GLY A 141 7.62 9.30 9.62
C GLY A 141 8.68 8.26 10.03
N ILE A 142 9.55 8.59 11.00
CA ILE A 142 10.58 7.65 11.50
C ILE A 142 9.94 6.36 12.03
N ILE A 143 8.91 6.46 12.86
CA ILE A 143 8.20 5.28 13.40
C ILE A 143 7.57 4.48 12.25
N GLY A 144 7.00 5.16 11.26
CA GLY A 144 6.47 4.56 10.04
C GLY A 144 7.51 3.74 9.25
N THR A 145 8.80 4.05 9.38
CA THR A 145 9.88 3.29 8.74
C THR A 145 10.09 1.90 9.35
N MET A 146 9.57 1.65 10.54
CA MET A 146 9.63 0.33 11.18
C MET A 146 8.65 -0.69 10.55
N ALA A 147 7.74 -0.27 9.67
CA ALA A 147 6.75 -1.16 9.06
C ALA A 147 7.35 -2.40 8.38
N PRO A 148 8.44 -2.34 7.59
CA PRO A 148 9.03 -3.54 6.98
C PRO A 148 9.53 -4.56 8.00
N ILE A 149 10.18 -4.12 9.09
CA ILE A 149 10.70 -5.03 10.12
C ILE A 149 9.57 -5.68 10.90
N ILE A 150 8.53 -4.90 11.26
CA ILE A 150 7.34 -5.42 11.94
C ILE A 150 6.62 -6.44 11.05
N THR A 151 6.47 -6.14 9.76
CA THR A 151 5.89 -7.07 8.77
C THR A 151 6.71 -8.36 8.66
N ALA A 152 8.04 -8.27 8.61
CA ALA A 152 8.92 -9.44 8.56
C ALA A 152 8.78 -10.29 9.83
N VAL A 153 8.79 -9.69 11.03
CA VAL A 153 8.59 -10.39 12.30
C VAL A 153 7.23 -11.09 12.32
N LEU A 154 6.15 -10.39 11.97
CA LEU A 154 4.80 -10.98 11.93
C LEU A 154 4.71 -12.14 10.92
N THR A 155 5.31 -11.98 9.74
CA THR A 155 5.38 -13.02 8.71
C THR A 155 6.11 -14.27 9.23
N HIS A 156 7.21 -14.05 9.96
CA HIS A 156 7.97 -15.15 10.59
C HIS A 156 7.17 -15.85 11.69
N CYS A 157 6.49 -15.08 12.56
CA CYS A 157 5.62 -15.61 13.63
C CYS A 157 4.44 -16.44 13.08
N LEU A 158 3.97 -16.15 11.87
CA LEU A 158 2.91 -16.89 11.20
C LEU A 158 3.42 -18.12 10.42
N GLY A 159 4.68 -18.54 10.67
CA GLY A 159 5.26 -19.78 10.17
C GLY A 159 6.01 -19.68 8.85
N ARG A 160 6.03 -18.50 8.21
CA ARG A 160 6.85 -18.30 7.00
C ARG A 160 8.31 -18.08 7.38
N ARG A 161 9.18 -18.96 6.95
CA ARG A 161 10.62 -18.87 7.24
C ARG A 161 11.29 -17.80 6.38
N ILE A 162 11.72 -16.70 7.01
CA ILE A 162 12.58 -15.70 6.38
C ILE A 162 14.04 -16.16 6.55
N ASN A 163 14.77 -16.26 5.44
CA ASN A 163 16.18 -16.66 5.46
C ASN A 163 17.06 -15.55 6.08
N LYS A 164 18.24 -15.89 6.59
CA LYS A 164 19.20 -14.95 7.21
C LYS A 164 19.48 -13.73 6.32
N THR A 165 19.61 -13.92 5.01
CA THR A 165 19.84 -12.81 4.06
C THR A 165 18.61 -11.92 3.90
N GLY A 166 17.38 -12.50 3.98
CA GLY A 166 16.15 -11.71 4.02
C GLY A 166 16.12 -10.78 5.24
N TRP A 167 16.52 -11.27 6.41
CA TRP A 167 16.67 -10.45 7.61
C TRP A 167 17.68 -9.31 7.44
N ILE A 168 18.83 -9.60 6.79
CA ILE A 168 19.83 -8.57 6.47
C ILE A 168 19.20 -7.51 5.54
N GLY A 169 18.51 -7.92 4.47
CA GLY A 169 17.85 -7.02 3.53
C GLY A 169 16.83 -6.11 4.20
N VAL A 170 15.95 -6.68 5.07
CA VAL A 170 14.97 -5.91 5.85
C VAL A 170 15.66 -4.92 6.79
N SER A 171 16.72 -5.35 7.49
CA SER A 171 17.45 -4.48 8.44
C SER A 171 18.14 -3.33 7.72
N VAL A 172 18.78 -3.59 6.57
CA VAL A 172 19.42 -2.54 5.76
C VAL A 172 18.40 -1.56 5.21
N ALA A 173 17.26 -2.05 4.68
CA ALA A 173 16.19 -1.21 4.19
C ALA A 173 15.56 -0.35 5.31
N THR A 174 15.36 -0.93 6.50
CA THR A 174 14.82 -0.21 7.65
C THR A 174 15.79 0.85 8.14
N PHE A 175 17.09 0.55 8.19
CA PHE A 175 18.13 1.54 8.52
C PHE A 175 18.10 2.71 7.52
N GLY A 176 18.07 2.42 6.22
CA GLY A 176 17.95 3.46 5.18
C GLY A 176 16.70 4.32 5.34
N ALA A 177 15.55 3.69 5.60
CA ALA A 177 14.30 4.41 5.82
C ALA A 177 14.34 5.26 7.10
N THR A 178 15.05 4.82 8.15
CA THR A 178 15.26 5.62 9.37
C THR A 178 16.14 6.83 9.11
N CYS A 179 17.18 6.70 8.27
CA CYS A 179 17.99 7.83 7.84
C CYS A 179 17.16 8.90 7.09
N ILE A 180 16.24 8.46 6.21
CA ILE A 180 15.31 9.36 5.51
C ILE A 180 14.45 10.12 6.52
N GLY A 181 13.81 9.41 7.46
CA GLY A 181 12.98 10.04 8.48
C GLY A 181 13.76 10.98 9.41
N ALA A 182 15.01 10.66 9.74
CA ALA A 182 15.85 11.53 10.55
C ALA A 182 16.23 12.82 9.82
N GLY A 183 16.40 12.77 8.49
CA GLY A 183 16.60 13.95 7.66
C GLY A 183 15.39 14.91 7.70
N GLU A 184 14.18 14.37 7.62
CA GLU A 184 12.95 15.14 7.71
C GLU A 184 12.75 15.77 9.12
N LEU A 185 13.23 15.09 10.19
CA LEU A 185 13.06 15.58 11.56
C LEU A 185 13.91 16.80 11.89
N LYS A 186 15.11 16.95 11.29
CA LYS A 186 15.99 18.10 11.53
C LYS A 186 15.34 19.44 11.17
N ASP A 187 14.37 19.42 10.26
CA ASP A 187 13.66 20.61 9.81
C ASP A 187 12.50 21.04 10.75
N GLN A 188 12.12 20.22 11.75
CA GLN A 188 10.91 20.42 12.57
C GLN A 188 11.14 20.45 14.10
N ALA A 189 12.32 20.80 14.61
CA ALA A 189 12.63 20.77 16.03
C ALA A 189 11.83 21.80 16.85
N GLY A 190 10.84 21.36 17.58
CA GLY A 190 10.21 22.14 18.67
C GLY A 190 8.77 21.77 19.02
N GLN A 191 8.54 20.82 19.92
CA GLN A 191 7.56 20.77 21.02
C GLN A 191 7.47 19.36 21.63
N MET A 192 7.89 19.19 22.90
CA MET A 192 8.13 17.84 23.48
C MET A 192 7.12 17.35 24.54
N ASN A 193 6.00 18.03 24.84
CA ASN A 193 5.20 17.72 26.05
C ASN A 193 4.03 16.73 25.87
N SER A 194 3.75 16.20 24.69
CA SER A 194 2.71 15.17 24.49
C SER A 194 3.18 13.96 23.67
N VAL A 195 4.48 13.86 23.43
CA VAL A 195 5.12 12.91 22.51
C VAL A 195 4.85 11.43 22.86
N ALA A 196 4.76 11.09 24.16
CA ALA A 196 4.57 9.70 24.58
C ALA A 196 3.24 9.11 24.08
N LEU A 197 2.14 9.88 24.17
CA LEU A 197 0.84 9.44 23.69
C LEU A 197 0.81 9.33 22.16
N GLY A 198 1.42 10.31 21.48
CA GLY A 198 1.62 10.27 20.03
C GLY A 198 2.41 9.04 19.58
N LEU A 199 3.47 8.69 20.33
CA LEU A 199 4.29 7.50 20.08
C LEU A 199 3.47 6.20 20.17
N VAL A 200 2.63 6.07 21.19
CA VAL A 200 1.75 4.89 21.34
C VAL A 200 0.79 4.78 20.17
N PHE A 201 0.09 5.86 19.81
CA PHE A 201 -0.84 5.84 18.68
C PHE A 201 -0.15 5.55 17.34
N CYS A 202 1.02 6.15 17.10
CA CYS A 202 1.77 5.93 15.88
C CYS A 202 2.26 4.48 15.78
N THR A 203 2.85 3.95 16.85
CA THR A 203 3.32 2.56 16.90
C THR A 203 2.17 1.57 16.69
N ALA A 204 1.03 1.79 17.33
CA ALA A 204 -0.18 0.99 17.14
C ALA A 204 -0.67 1.05 15.68
N SER A 205 -0.66 2.25 15.06
CA SER A 205 -1.00 2.42 13.64
C SER A 205 -0.08 1.60 12.73
N VAL A 206 1.24 1.68 12.93
CA VAL A 206 2.23 0.95 12.12
C VAL A 206 2.08 -0.56 12.30
N PHE A 207 1.84 -1.02 13.52
CA PHE A 207 1.58 -2.43 13.81
C PHE A 207 0.32 -2.94 13.10
N LEU A 208 -0.80 -2.21 13.17
CA LEU A 208 -2.05 -2.57 12.47
C LEU A 208 -1.86 -2.61 10.96
N ARG A 209 -1.09 -1.68 10.40
CA ARG A 209 -0.77 -1.63 8.97
C ARG A 209 0.08 -2.83 8.55
N ALA A 210 1.06 -3.20 9.34
CA ALA A 210 1.89 -4.39 9.12
C ALA A 210 1.06 -5.69 9.26
N ALA A 211 0.26 -5.81 10.31
CA ALA A 211 -0.63 -6.96 10.53
C ALA A 211 -1.63 -7.13 9.38
N LYS A 212 -2.26 -6.04 8.94
CA LYS A 212 -3.13 -6.04 7.76
C LYS A 212 -2.40 -6.60 6.54
N ALA A 213 -1.19 -6.11 6.24
CA ALA A 213 -0.43 -6.54 5.07
C ALA A 213 -0.13 -8.05 5.11
N VAL A 214 0.26 -8.57 6.26
CA VAL A 214 0.55 -10.00 6.44
C VAL A 214 -0.70 -10.87 6.33
N LEU A 215 -1.82 -10.44 6.92
CA LEU A 215 -3.10 -11.15 6.80
C LEU A 215 -3.64 -11.13 5.36
N GLN A 216 -3.48 -10.01 4.64
CA GLN A 216 -3.85 -9.92 3.22
C GLN A 216 -3.00 -10.86 2.37
N ASP A 217 -1.69 -10.93 2.64
CA ASP A 217 -0.77 -11.80 1.95
C ASP A 217 -1.17 -13.28 2.11
N GLN A 218 -1.56 -13.70 3.33
CA GLN A 218 -2.08 -15.04 3.57
C GLN A 218 -3.36 -15.38 2.79
N LEU A 219 -4.24 -14.40 2.59
CA LEU A 219 -5.46 -14.60 1.80
C LEU A 219 -5.20 -14.66 0.29
N LEU A 220 -4.10 -14.07 -0.16
CA LEU A 220 -3.72 -14.00 -1.58
C LEU A 220 -2.81 -15.16 -2.00
N GLU A 221 -2.23 -15.88 -1.04
CA GLU A 221 -1.35 -17.01 -1.30
C GLU A 221 -2.14 -18.26 -1.70
N PRO A 222 -1.70 -19.00 -2.74
CA PRO A 222 -2.24 -20.33 -3.02
C PRO A 222 -2.02 -21.24 -1.80
N THR A 223 -3.04 -21.96 -1.39
CA THR A 223 -2.83 -23.05 -0.42
C THR A 223 -1.91 -24.10 -1.05
N ALA A 224 -1.05 -24.74 -0.26
CA ALA A 224 -0.16 -25.81 -0.74
C ALA A 224 -0.91 -26.89 -1.56
N TYR A 225 -2.19 -27.06 -1.29
CA TYR A 225 -3.08 -27.98 -1.98
C TYR A 225 -3.43 -27.57 -3.43
N GLU A 226 -3.55 -26.26 -3.74
CA GLU A 226 -3.78 -25.77 -5.10
C GLU A 226 -2.49 -25.85 -5.92
N SER A 227 -1.34 -25.63 -5.31
CA SER A 227 -0.02 -25.77 -5.94
C SER A 227 0.29 -27.22 -6.35
N GLU A 228 -0.11 -28.20 -5.52
CA GLU A 228 0.00 -29.63 -5.86
C GLU A 228 -0.99 -30.04 -6.96
N ALA A 229 -2.19 -29.44 -6.98
CA ALA A 229 -3.19 -29.71 -8.00
C ALA A 229 -2.82 -29.09 -9.37
N GLU A 230 -2.24 -27.89 -9.39
CA GLU A 230 -1.72 -27.27 -10.63
C GLU A 230 -0.47 -28.01 -11.13
N GLY A 231 0.44 -28.44 -10.27
CA GLY A 231 1.60 -29.25 -10.65
C GLY A 231 1.23 -30.63 -11.16
N GLN A 232 0.13 -31.21 -10.71
CA GLN A 232 -0.37 -32.51 -11.15
C GLN A 232 -1.12 -32.40 -12.49
N VAL A 233 -1.78 -31.27 -12.76
CA VAL A 233 -2.46 -31.01 -14.05
C VAL A 233 -1.44 -30.82 -15.20
N ASP A 234 -0.28 -30.20 -14.94
CA ASP A 234 0.79 -30.06 -15.95
C ASP A 234 1.52 -31.39 -16.25
N LEU A 235 1.55 -32.32 -15.27
CA LEU A 235 2.12 -33.66 -15.50
C LEU A 235 1.16 -34.63 -16.18
N ASP A 236 -0.17 -34.42 -16.04
CA ASP A 236 -1.18 -35.31 -16.60
C ASP A 236 -1.67 -34.92 -18.00
N LEU A 237 -1.15 -33.81 -18.58
CA LEU A 237 -1.46 -33.42 -19.96
C LEU A 237 -0.88 -34.34 -21.03
N GLU A 238 0.00 -35.29 -20.69
CA GLU A 238 0.49 -36.35 -21.57
C GLU A 238 -0.30 -37.68 -21.47
N GLY A 239 -1.26 -37.80 -20.57
CA GLY A 239 -2.03 -39.03 -20.38
C GLY A 239 -3.44 -38.84 -19.84
N GLN A 240 -4.42 -38.84 -20.72
CA GLN A 240 -5.88 -39.02 -20.49
C GLN A 240 -6.52 -38.34 -19.27
N ALA A 241 -7.33 -37.33 -19.54
CA ALA A 241 -8.20 -36.63 -18.59
C ALA A 241 -9.14 -37.55 -17.80
N LYS A 242 -8.76 -37.99 -16.61
CA LYS A 242 -9.66 -38.54 -15.58
C LYS A 242 -9.97 -37.43 -14.59
N ARG A 243 -11.22 -36.97 -14.55
CA ARG A 243 -11.73 -36.04 -13.51
C ARG A 243 -11.46 -36.65 -12.12
N PRO A 244 -10.76 -35.96 -11.21
CA PRO A 244 -10.61 -36.44 -9.84
C PRO A 244 -11.98 -36.39 -9.13
N SER A 245 -12.36 -37.49 -8.51
CA SER A 245 -13.54 -37.58 -7.64
C SER A 245 -13.35 -36.69 -6.40
N PRO A 246 -14.40 -36.03 -5.88
CA PRO A 246 -14.29 -35.18 -4.70
C PRO A 246 -13.91 -36.04 -3.48
N ARG A 247 -12.66 -35.89 -3.03
CA ARG A 247 -12.15 -36.54 -1.82
C ARG A 247 -12.83 -35.91 -0.60
N ARG A 248 -13.57 -36.69 0.17
CA ARG A 248 -14.12 -36.29 1.47
C ARG A 248 -12.98 -35.99 2.43
N GLU A 249 -12.91 -34.76 2.95
CA GLU A 249 -11.98 -34.38 4.01
C GLU A 249 -12.22 -35.26 5.27
N PRO A 250 -11.19 -35.76 5.94
CA PRO A 250 -11.34 -36.47 7.21
C PRO A 250 -11.84 -35.49 8.28
N PRO A 251 -12.81 -35.88 9.12
CA PRO A 251 -13.29 -35.06 10.22
C PRO A 251 -12.19 -34.88 11.25
N GLY A 252 -11.71 -33.62 11.40
CA GLY A 252 -10.68 -33.27 12.38
C GLY A 252 -9.42 -32.63 11.81
N SER A 253 -9.33 -32.37 10.51
CA SER A 253 -8.22 -31.60 9.94
C SER A 253 -8.20 -30.15 10.48
N PRO A 254 -7.00 -29.59 10.81
CA PRO A 254 -6.86 -28.18 11.21
C PRO A 254 -7.50 -27.31 10.14
N VAL A 255 -8.25 -26.29 10.58
CA VAL A 255 -9.03 -25.36 9.73
C VAL A 255 -8.21 -25.00 8.49
N SER A 256 -8.53 -25.64 7.35
CA SER A 256 -7.87 -25.40 6.08
C SER A 256 -8.00 -23.90 5.76
N LEU A 257 -6.89 -23.24 5.46
CA LEU A 257 -6.87 -21.87 4.97
C LEU A 257 -7.80 -21.76 3.75
N PRO A 258 -8.47 -20.64 3.56
CA PRO A 258 -9.32 -20.46 2.37
C PRO A 258 -8.44 -20.58 1.11
N SER A 259 -8.99 -21.15 0.03
CA SER A 259 -8.37 -21.14 -1.30
C SER A 259 -7.93 -19.73 -1.67
N ALA A 260 -6.79 -19.60 -2.33
CA ALA A 260 -6.20 -18.31 -2.69
C ALA A 260 -7.23 -17.40 -3.40
N LEU A 261 -7.46 -16.24 -2.80
CA LEU A 261 -8.42 -15.28 -3.34
C LEU A 261 -7.75 -14.39 -4.40
N SER A 262 -8.52 -13.97 -5.39
CA SER A 262 -8.03 -12.94 -6.32
C SER A 262 -8.02 -11.56 -5.63
N PRO A 263 -7.10 -10.64 -6.01
CA PRO A 263 -7.07 -9.28 -5.45
C PRO A 263 -8.41 -8.57 -5.47
N MET A 264 -9.13 -8.65 -6.58
CA MET A 264 -10.47 -8.05 -6.73
C MET A 264 -11.53 -8.71 -5.84
N HIS A 265 -11.38 -10.01 -5.52
CA HIS A 265 -12.29 -10.70 -4.62
C HIS A 265 -12.08 -10.24 -3.17
N VAL A 266 -10.82 -10.16 -2.72
CA VAL A 266 -10.47 -9.63 -1.39
C VAL A 266 -11.00 -8.20 -1.23
N TRP A 267 -10.85 -7.36 -2.28
CA TRP A 267 -11.40 -6.01 -2.28
C TRP A 267 -12.91 -5.97 -2.14
N ALA A 268 -13.63 -6.73 -2.94
CA ALA A 268 -15.09 -6.76 -2.87
C ALA A 268 -15.60 -7.15 -1.47
N LEU A 269 -14.85 -7.98 -0.77
CA LEU A 269 -15.21 -8.44 0.57
C LEU A 269 -14.86 -7.44 1.69
N GLN A 270 -13.73 -6.73 1.56
CA GLN A 270 -13.29 -5.81 2.62
C GLN A 270 -13.78 -4.38 2.42
N ALA A 271 -14.14 -3.96 1.20
CA ALA A 271 -14.57 -2.60 0.91
C ALA A 271 -15.82 -2.15 1.70
N PRO A 272 -16.91 -2.94 1.84
CA PRO A 272 -18.08 -2.52 2.61
C PRO A 272 -17.77 -2.17 4.08
N PRO A 273 -17.12 -3.03 4.88
CA PRO A 273 -16.78 -2.66 6.27
C PRO A 273 -15.72 -1.57 6.36
N CYS A 274 -14.76 -1.48 5.42
CA CYS A 274 -13.84 -0.34 5.35
C CYS A 274 -14.59 0.97 5.13
N THR A 275 -15.53 0.98 4.18
CA THR A 275 -16.37 2.16 3.87
C THR A 275 -17.19 2.57 5.09
N ALA A 276 -17.89 1.63 5.73
CA ALA A 276 -18.70 1.93 6.90
C ALA A 276 -17.88 2.59 8.00
N TRP A 277 -16.71 2.04 8.31
CA TRP A 277 -15.83 2.57 9.33
C TRP A 277 -15.22 3.93 8.94
N ALA A 278 -14.78 4.10 7.69
CA ALA A 278 -14.21 5.36 7.22
C ALA A 278 -15.25 6.50 7.23
N VAL A 279 -16.50 6.21 6.86
CA VAL A 279 -17.60 7.18 6.93
C VAL A 279 -17.87 7.56 8.39
N VAL A 280 -17.96 6.60 9.31
CA VAL A 280 -18.14 6.89 10.74
C VAL A 280 -16.99 7.77 11.25
N TYR A 281 -15.75 7.45 10.89
CA TYR A 281 -14.59 8.25 11.29
C TYR A 281 -14.67 9.68 10.73
N ALA A 282 -15.01 9.86 9.45
CA ALA A 282 -15.16 11.18 8.85
C ALA A 282 -16.28 12.00 9.53
N LEU A 283 -17.41 11.38 9.85
CA LEU A 283 -18.52 12.03 10.55
C LEU A 283 -18.15 12.45 11.99
N LEU A 284 -17.26 11.74 12.65
CA LEU A 284 -16.81 12.04 14.02
C LEU A 284 -15.70 13.09 14.08
N THR A 285 -14.91 13.23 13.01
CA THR A 285 -13.69 14.07 13.01
C THR A 285 -13.84 15.34 12.16
N GLU A 286 -14.74 15.34 11.20
CA GLU A 286 -14.94 16.44 10.24
C GLU A 286 -16.42 16.83 10.16
N SER A 287 -16.68 18.08 9.74
CA SER A 287 -18.04 18.59 9.53
C SER A 287 -18.48 18.34 8.08
N PRO A 288 -19.34 17.34 7.78
CA PRO A 288 -19.72 17.00 6.41
C PRO A 288 -20.37 18.16 5.66
N ASN A 289 -21.18 18.96 6.36
CA ASN A 289 -21.84 20.11 5.78
C ASN A 289 -20.84 21.16 5.28
N GLN A 290 -19.77 21.39 6.02
CA GLN A 290 -18.69 22.30 5.61
C GLN A 290 -17.89 21.72 4.45
N ALA A 291 -17.59 20.42 4.49
CA ALA A 291 -16.91 19.74 3.38
C ALA A 291 -17.69 19.87 2.08
N VAL A 292 -19.02 19.65 2.11
CA VAL A 292 -19.90 19.82 0.95
C VAL A 292 -19.94 21.30 0.50
N ALA A 293 -20.07 22.24 1.43
CA ALA A 293 -20.11 23.67 1.10
C ALA A 293 -18.80 24.17 0.45
N ASN A 294 -17.66 23.59 0.82
CA ASN A 294 -16.36 23.93 0.26
C ASN A 294 -16.00 23.13 -1.02
N THR A 295 -16.89 22.27 -1.49
CA THR A 295 -16.64 21.46 -2.70
C THR A 295 -16.98 22.27 -3.95
N THR A 296 -15.97 22.93 -4.51
CA THR A 296 -16.07 23.57 -5.84
C THR A 296 -15.99 22.53 -6.96
N PRO A 297 -16.40 22.86 -8.21
CA PRO A 297 -16.24 21.95 -9.35
C PRO A 297 -14.79 21.51 -9.59
N GLN A 298 -13.80 22.35 -9.25
CA GLN A 298 -12.38 22.00 -9.34
C GLN A 298 -11.99 20.98 -8.26
N VAL A 299 -12.40 21.20 -7.00
CA VAL A 299 -12.22 20.26 -5.89
C VAL A 299 -12.86 18.91 -6.21
N ALA A 300 -14.10 18.91 -6.74
CA ALA A 300 -14.80 17.67 -7.11
C ALA A 300 -14.05 16.88 -8.19
N ARG A 301 -13.49 17.54 -9.20
CA ARG A 301 -12.65 16.90 -10.23
C ARG A 301 -11.38 16.30 -9.62
N MET A 302 -10.71 17.02 -8.73
CA MET A 302 -9.50 16.51 -8.04
C MET A 302 -9.84 15.33 -7.14
N ILE A 303 -10.92 15.38 -6.37
CA ILE A 303 -11.39 14.25 -5.55
C ILE A 303 -11.66 13.02 -6.45
N LEU A 304 -12.36 13.20 -7.57
CA LEU A 304 -12.61 12.10 -8.50
C LEU A 304 -11.30 11.48 -9.03
N LEU A 305 -10.33 12.31 -9.38
CA LEU A 305 -9.03 11.85 -9.85
C LEU A 305 -8.28 11.08 -8.75
N THR A 306 -8.32 11.57 -7.50
CA THR A 306 -7.75 10.85 -6.35
C THR A 306 -8.46 9.52 -6.08
N CYS A 307 -9.79 9.44 -6.27
CA CYS A 307 -10.54 8.19 -6.15
C CYS A 307 -10.11 7.16 -7.20
N ILE A 308 -9.91 7.59 -8.44
CA ILE A 308 -9.44 6.72 -9.52
C ILE A 308 -8.03 6.20 -9.21
N THR A 309 -7.09 7.10 -8.89
CA THR A 309 -5.70 6.71 -8.58
C THR A 309 -5.62 5.83 -7.34
N ALA A 310 -6.39 6.11 -6.29
CA ALA A 310 -6.48 5.28 -5.09
C ALA A 310 -7.03 3.88 -5.37
N THR A 311 -7.98 3.74 -6.31
CA THR A 311 -8.51 2.44 -6.72
C THR A 311 -7.43 1.63 -7.43
N PHE A 312 -6.73 2.22 -8.41
CA PHE A 312 -5.59 1.58 -9.06
C PHE A 312 -4.50 1.20 -8.06
N LEU A 313 -4.13 2.12 -7.17
CA LEU A 313 -3.17 1.88 -6.09
C LEU A 313 -3.49 0.61 -5.29
N ASN A 314 -4.74 0.46 -4.88
CA ASN A 314 -5.14 -0.65 -4.03
C ASN A 314 -5.20 -1.98 -4.79
N VAL A 315 -5.69 -1.99 -6.02
CA VAL A 315 -5.72 -3.19 -6.87
C VAL A 315 -4.31 -3.63 -7.24
N LEU A 316 -3.47 -2.70 -7.69
CA LEU A 316 -2.06 -2.97 -8.04
C LEU A 316 -1.26 -3.38 -6.81
N GLY A 317 -1.50 -2.74 -5.66
CA GLY A 317 -0.86 -3.09 -4.39
C GLY A 317 -1.14 -4.53 -3.96
N MET A 318 -2.39 -4.97 -4.03
CA MET A 318 -2.71 -6.38 -3.75
C MET A 318 -2.15 -7.34 -4.79
N THR A 319 -2.12 -6.95 -6.06
CA THR A 319 -1.54 -7.77 -7.12
C THR A 319 -0.02 -7.90 -6.93
N THR A 320 0.66 -6.79 -6.62
CA THR A 320 2.09 -6.78 -6.26
C THR A 320 2.36 -7.63 -5.02
N MET A 321 1.50 -7.51 -3.99
CA MET A 321 1.61 -8.31 -2.78
C MET A 321 1.46 -9.81 -3.07
N LYS A 322 0.54 -10.20 -3.93
CA LYS A 322 0.38 -11.60 -4.37
C LYS A 322 1.62 -12.15 -5.08
N GLN A 323 2.34 -11.29 -5.82
CA GLN A 323 3.52 -11.70 -6.59
C GLN A 323 4.82 -11.69 -5.77
N LEU A 324 4.97 -10.75 -4.83
CA LEU A 324 6.22 -10.50 -4.10
C LEU A 324 6.14 -10.80 -2.60
N GLY A 325 4.93 -10.93 -2.06
CA GLY A 325 4.69 -11.05 -0.63
C GLY A 325 4.64 -9.71 0.11
N ALA A 326 4.13 -9.75 1.35
CA ALA A 326 3.91 -8.55 2.16
C ALA A 326 5.20 -7.80 2.50
N SER A 327 6.29 -8.52 2.82
CA SER A 327 7.56 -7.90 3.22
C SER A 327 8.20 -7.11 2.07
N SER A 328 8.29 -7.70 0.88
CA SER A 328 8.81 -7.04 -0.32
C SER A 328 7.99 -5.79 -0.66
N MET A 329 6.66 -5.92 -0.63
CA MET A 329 5.76 -4.79 -0.92
C MET A 329 5.98 -3.62 0.05
N GLN A 330 6.17 -3.89 1.35
CA GLN A 330 6.43 -2.85 2.35
C GLN A 330 7.76 -2.13 2.11
N ILE A 331 8.81 -2.88 1.74
CA ILE A 331 10.12 -2.30 1.43
C ILE A 331 10.04 -1.44 0.16
N ILE A 332 9.44 -1.97 -0.92
CA ILE A 332 9.26 -1.24 -2.19
C ILE A 332 8.41 0.01 -1.99
N GLY A 333 7.38 -0.08 -1.14
CA GLY A 333 6.54 1.06 -0.78
C GLY A 333 7.34 2.22 -0.15
N LYS A 334 8.51 1.97 0.45
CA LYS A 334 9.37 3.05 0.97
C LYS A 334 10.11 3.85 -0.12
N LEU A 335 10.30 3.27 -1.30
CA LEU A 335 10.88 4.00 -2.43
C LEU A 335 9.99 5.15 -2.91
N ASN A 336 8.67 5.03 -2.68
CA ASN A 336 7.74 6.12 -2.94
C ASN A 336 8.09 7.41 -2.18
N THR A 337 8.51 7.33 -0.91
CA THR A 337 8.89 8.50 -0.11
C THR A 337 10.01 9.29 -0.78
N ILE A 338 10.97 8.59 -1.38
CA ILE A 338 12.11 9.20 -2.08
C ILE A 338 11.67 9.93 -3.35
N ILE A 339 10.80 9.29 -4.13
CA ILE A 339 10.25 9.89 -5.34
C ILE A 339 9.43 11.14 -4.96
N LEU A 340 8.60 11.02 -3.93
CA LEU A 340 7.76 12.11 -3.44
C LEU A 340 8.60 13.31 -3.00
N LEU A 341 9.69 13.05 -2.27
CA LEU A 341 10.61 14.07 -1.81
C LEU A 341 11.35 14.74 -2.98
N ALA A 342 11.78 13.96 -3.98
CA ALA A 342 12.37 14.52 -5.19
C ALA A 342 11.40 15.46 -5.93
N PHE A 343 10.12 15.05 -6.03
CA PHE A 343 9.08 15.92 -6.60
C PHE A 343 8.80 17.16 -5.72
N SER A 344 8.79 17.02 -4.39
CA SER A 344 8.65 18.14 -3.46
C SER A 344 9.75 19.19 -3.69
N MET A 345 10.98 18.76 -3.87
CA MET A 345 12.11 19.66 -4.20
C MET A 345 11.92 20.36 -5.53
N GLY A 346 11.59 19.59 -6.59
CA GLY A 346 11.53 20.12 -7.93
C GLY A 346 10.34 21.06 -8.17
N PHE A 347 9.19 20.81 -7.54
CA PHE A 347 7.96 21.56 -7.78
C PHE A 347 7.58 22.54 -6.67
N TRP A 348 8.01 22.28 -5.42
CA TRP A 348 7.72 23.14 -4.27
C TRP A 348 8.97 23.81 -3.68
N GLY A 349 10.17 23.56 -4.24
CA GLY A 349 11.42 24.20 -3.81
C GLY A 349 11.89 23.75 -2.42
N GLU A 350 11.40 22.63 -1.88
CA GLU A 350 11.83 22.07 -0.61
C GLU A 350 13.31 21.61 -0.70
N ARG A 351 14.10 21.76 0.36
CA ARG A 351 15.52 21.32 0.37
C ARG A 351 15.60 19.83 0.71
N MET A 352 16.41 19.06 -0.04
CA MET A 352 16.70 17.66 0.28
C MET A 352 17.84 17.55 1.28
N PRO A 353 17.61 17.03 2.49
CA PRO A 353 18.69 16.71 3.41
C PRO A 353 19.59 15.60 2.81
N GLN A 354 20.89 15.66 3.08
CA GLN A 354 21.85 14.65 2.60
C GLN A 354 21.54 13.26 3.14
N GLU A 355 20.96 13.18 4.34
CA GLU A 355 20.52 11.96 5.01
C GLU A 355 19.50 11.18 4.17
N VAL A 356 18.65 11.88 3.42
CA VAL A 356 17.65 11.27 2.55
C VAL A 356 18.31 10.57 1.36
N LEU A 357 19.32 11.19 0.76
CA LEU A 357 20.06 10.57 -0.36
C LEU A 357 20.78 9.30 0.09
N VAL A 358 21.48 9.36 1.23
CA VAL A 358 22.15 8.20 1.83
C VAL A 358 21.15 7.11 2.20
N GLY A 359 20.05 7.48 2.86
CA GLY A 359 19.00 6.56 3.22
C GLY A 359 18.38 5.86 2.00
N THR A 360 18.24 6.57 0.87
CA THR A 360 17.78 6.02 -0.41
C THR A 360 18.66 4.87 -0.90
N CYS A 361 19.96 5.05 -0.88
CA CYS A 361 20.92 4.03 -1.30
C CYS A 361 20.78 2.76 -0.44
N PHE A 362 20.61 2.92 0.89
CA PHE A 362 20.41 1.79 1.79
C PHE A 362 19.07 1.08 1.55
N VAL A 363 17.97 1.83 1.30
CA VAL A 363 16.68 1.21 0.97
C VAL A 363 16.77 0.39 -0.31
N LEU A 364 17.36 0.94 -1.38
CA LEU A 364 17.55 0.22 -2.65
C LEU A 364 18.44 -1.03 -2.47
N ALA A 365 19.56 -0.90 -1.74
CA ALA A 365 20.42 -2.05 -1.42
C ALA A 365 19.67 -3.13 -0.63
N GLY A 366 18.88 -2.73 0.37
CA GLY A 366 18.04 -3.63 1.17
C GLY A 366 17.02 -4.40 0.34
N VAL A 367 16.33 -3.70 -0.60
CA VAL A 367 15.41 -4.33 -1.56
C VAL A 367 16.15 -5.34 -2.42
N ALA A 368 17.30 -4.97 -2.99
CA ALA A 368 18.09 -5.86 -3.83
C ALA A 368 18.54 -7.13 -3.08
N VAL A 369 19.05 -6.97 -1.85
CA VAL A 369 19.47 -8.10 -0.99
C VAL A 369 18.28 -9.00 -0.63
N PHE A 370 17.12 -8.43 -0.36
CA PHE A 370 15.90 -9.19 -0.03
C PHE A 370 15.39 -10.01 -1.23
N GLU A 371 15.35 -9.40 -2.43
CA GLU A 371 14.78 -10.00 -3.64
C GLU A 371 15.74 -10.99 -4.35
N GLN A 372 17.06 -10.85 -4.22
CA GLN A 372 18.04 -11.75 -4.88
C GLN A 372 17.85 -13.23 -4.55
N ARG A 373 17.09 -13.58 -3.53
CA ARG A 373 16.89 -14.97 -3.07
C ARG A 373 15.52 -15.60 -3.29
N GLY A 374 14.55 -14.91 -3.87
CA GLY A 374 13.35 -15.60 -4.36
C GLY A 374 13.64 -16.64 -5.47
N LYS A 375 14.90 -16.80 -5.85
CA LYS A 375 15.39 -17.75 -6.87
C LYS A 375 15.88 -19.09 -6.33
N ARG A 376 15.93 -19.32 -5.03
CA ARG A 376 16.59 -20.51 -4.43
C ARG A 376 15.72 -21.31 -3.47
N VAL A 377 14.41 -21.35 -3.68
CA VAL A 377 13.55 -22.35 -3.02
C VAL A 377 12.68 -22.98 -4.09
#